data_7d36103ab699176c601c9384e6a01365
#
_entry.id   7d36103ab699176c601c9384e6a01365
#
_cell.length_a   1.000
_cell.length_b   1.000
_cell.length_c   1.000
_cell.angle_alpha   90.00
_cell.angle_beta   90.00
_cell.angle_gamma   90.00
#
_symmetry.space_group_name_H-M   'P 1'
#
loop_
_entity.id
_entity.type
_entity.pdbx_description
1 polymer ?
#
loop_
_entity_poly.entity_id
_entity_poly.type
_entity_poly.pdbx_seq_one_letter_code
_entity_poly.pdbx_strand_id
1 'polypeptide(L)'
;ISPVPVDDSAESVARVLHRFEEVKQKHQIPTQTCVLAHVTTQMEAIRKGAPADLIFQSIAGSEMGNMAFGFNAATIEEARQLALTKGTAQGPNVMYFETGQGSELSSEAHHETDQVTMEARCYGFARHFSPFLVNTVVGFIGPEYLYDGRQVNRAGLEDHFMGKLSGIPMGCDACYTNHMKADQNTIEDLSVLLTAAGCNYFMGIPHGDDVMLNYQTTGFHETAALREIFGLTAIKPFHNWLMKMGYVDDRGHLTARAGDASTLF
;
A
#
# COMPACT_ATOMS: atom_id res chain seq x y z
N ILE A 1 2.66 -8.21 -1.37
CA ILE A 1 3.71 -8.14 -0.32
C ILE A 1 4.68 -7.05 -0.72
N SER A 2 4.90 -6.11 0.16
CA SER A 2 5.70 -4.90 -0.08
C SER A 2 6.69 -4.67 1.07
N PRO A 3 7.77 -5.46 1.17
CA PRO A 3 8.77 -5.26 2.20
C PRO A 3 9.62 -4.01 1.95
N VAL A 4 10.17 -3.47 3.03
CA VAL A 4 11.22 -2.45 2.99
C VAL A 4 12.58 -3.16 2.95
N PRO A 5 13.50 -2.80 2.02
CA PRO A 5 14.83 -3.37 1.99
C PRO A 5 15.71 -2.83 3.14
N VAL A 6 16.83 -3.49 3.40
CA VAL A 6 17.77 -3.08 4.46
C VAL A 6 18.42 -1.72 4.16
N ASP A 7 18.62 -1.42 2.89
CA ASP A 7 19.10 -0.15 2.38
C ASP A 7 18.49 0.11 0.99
N ASP A 8 18.55 1.35 0.52
CA ASP A 8 18.01 1.73 -0.79
C ASP A 8 19.03 1.50 -1.92
N SER A 9 19.73 0.35 -1.90
CA SER A 9 20.58 -0.08 -3.01
C SER A 9 19.85 -1.05 -3.94
N ALA A 10 20.19 -1.01 -5.22
CA ALA A 10 19.61 -1.94 -6.21
C ALA A 10 19.88 -3.41 -5.86
N GLU A 11 21.01 -3.70 -5.24
CA GLU A 11 21.39 -5.02 -4.77
C GLU A 11 20.49 -5.49 -3.61
N SER A 12 20.19 -4.60 -2.66
CA SER A 12 19.29 -4.89 -1.54
C SER A 12 17.85 -5.13 -2.02
N VAL A 13 17.37 -4.28 -2.91
CA VAL A 13 16.06 -4.41 -3.58
C VAL A 13 15.98 -5.74 -4.34
N ALA A 14 16.98 -6.05 -5.17
CA ALA A 14 17.01 -7.28 -5.94
C ALA A 14 17.00 -8.54 -5.04
N ARG A 15 17.78 -8.53 -3.95
CA ARG A 15 17.85 -9.64 -3.00
C ARG A 15 16.50 -9.91 -2.35
N VAL A 16 15.79 -8.88 -1.95
CA VAL A 16 14.44 -9.01 -1.37
C VAL A 16 13.47 -9.57 -2.40
N LEU A 17 13.44 -9.02 -3.62
CA LEU A 17 12.56 -9.49 -4.69
C LEU A 17 12.80 -10.97 -5.05
N HIS A 18 14.06 -11.37 -5.19
CA HIS A 18 14.40 -12.78 -5.44
C HIS A 18 13.95 -13.69 -4.30
N ARG A 19 14.14 -13.28 -3.05
CA ARG A 19 13.72 -14.07 -1.90
C ARG A 19 12.21 -14.25 -1.84
N PHE A 20 11.45 -13.19 -2.12
CA PHE A 20 9.99 -13.29 -2.19
C PHE A 20 9.52 -14.18 -3.34
N GLU A 21 10.17 -14.08 -4.49
CA GLU A 21 9.82 -14.95 -5.63
C GLU A 21 10.08 -16.44 -5.33
N GLU A 22 11.19 -16.77 -4.66
CA GLU A 22 11.47 -18.13 -4.18
C GLU A 22 10.35 -18.63 -3.26
N VAL A 23 9.91 -17.82 -2.30
CA VAL A 23 8.82 -18.18 -1.37
C VAL A 23 7.50 -18.33 -2.10
N LYS A 24 7.15 -17.39 -3.01
CA LYS A 24 5.94 -17.47 -3.84
C LYS A 24 5.90 -18.78 -4.63
N GLN A 25 6.98 -19.13 -5.30
CA GLN A 25 7.06 -20.35 -6.11
C GLN A 25 6.99 -21.60 -5.24
N LYS A 26 7.77 -21.65 -4.16
CA LYS A 26 7.81 -22.80 -3.23
C LYS A 26 6.42 -23.14 -2.69
N HIS A 27 5.66 -22.12 -2.29
CA HIS A 27 4.36 -22.27 -1.64
C HIS A 27 3.17 -22.01 -2.57
N GLN A 28 3.42 -21.74 -3.85
CA GLN A 28 2.39 -21.44 -4.86
C GLN A 28 1.45 -20.30 -4.43
N ILE A 29 2.00 -19.25 -3.85
CA ILE A 29 1.22 -18.11 -3.32
C ILE A 29 0.76 -17.22 -4.49
N PRO A 30 -0.55 -17.07 -4.73
CA PRO A 30 -1.06 -16.27 -5.85
C PRO A 30 -1.14 -14.80 -5.46
N THR A 31 0.02 -14.17 -5.24
CA THR A 31 0.14 -12.76 -4.86
C THR A 31 1.10 -12.03 -5.80
N GLN A 32 0.98 -10.72 -5.85
CA GLN A 32 1.94 -9.86 -6.51
C GLN A 32 2.89 -9.25 -5.47
N THR A 33 4.10 -8.93 -5.91
CA THR A 33 5.15 -8.38 -5.05
C THR A 33 5.68 -7.07 -5.62
N CYS A 34 6.00 -6.17 -4.72
CA CYS A 34 6.83 -5.00 -4.98
C CYS A 34 7.78 -4.81 -3.80
N VAL A 35 8.61 -3.78 -3.85
CA VAL A 35 9.47 -3.36 -2.75
C VAL A 35 9.21 -1.88 -2.51
N LEU A 36 9.07 -1.48 -1.25
CA LEU A 36 8.98 -0.07 -0.87
C LEU A 36 10.38 0.55 -0.90
N ALA A 37 10.80 1.01 -2.07
CA ALA A 37 12.07 1.67 -2.32
C ALA A 37 11.87 2.74 -3.39
N HIS A 38 12.81 3.66 -3.53
CA HIS A 38 12.73 4.69 -4.56
C HIS A 38 12.61 4.08 -5.97
N VAL A 39 11.79 4.68 -6.83
CA VAL A 39 11.49 4.14 -8.17
C VAL A 39 12.74 3.89 -9.01
N THR A 40 13.74 4.78 -8.96
CA THR A 40 14.98 4.62 -9.74
C THR A 40 15.81 3.43 -9.30
N THR A 41 15.82 3.14 -8.01
CA THR A 41 16.51 1.97 -7.43
C THR A 41 15.82 0.67 -7.86
N GLN A 42 14.49 0.65 -7.83
CA GLN A 42 13.72 -0.49 -8.34
C GLN A 42 13.97 -0.72 -9.83
N MET A 43 13.99 0.36 -10.64
CA MET A 43 14.31 0.28 -12.06
C MET A 43 15.69 -0.34 -12.32
N GLU A 44 16.68 0.05 -11.53
CA GLU A 44 18.04 -0.53 -11.64
C GLU A 44 18.04 -2.03 -11.29
N ALA A 45 17.36 -2.42 -10.22
CA ALA A 45 17.22 -3.82 -9.83
C ALA A 45 16.55 -4.66 -10.94
N ILE A 46 15.47 -4.15 -11.53
CA ILE A 46 14.76 -4.83 -12.63
C ILE A 46 15.64 -4.93 -13.88
N ARG A 47 16.42 -3.88 -14.21
CA ARG A 47 17.39 -3.94 -15.33
C ARG A 47 18.44 -5.03 -15.13
N LYS A 48 18.79 -5.31 -13.87
CA LYS A 48 19.70 -6.39 -13.46
C LYS A 48 19.01 -7.77 -13.36
N GLY A 49 17.71 -7.86 -13.66
CA GLY A 49 16.96 -9.12 -13.70
C GLY A 49 16.21 -9.47 -12.43
N ALA A 50 16.03 -8.54 -11.50
CA ALA A 50 15.20 -8.79 -10.32
C ALA A 50 13.72 -8.99 -10.71
N PRO A 51 13.03 -10.01 -10.16
CA PRO A 51 11.62 -10.28 -10.45
C PRO A 51 10.73 -9.31 -9.66
N ALA A 52 10.10 -8.35 -10.34
CA ALA A 52 9.15 -7.44 -9.75
C ALA A 52 7.81 -7.54 -10.50
N ASP A 53 6.72 -7.74 -9.77
CA ASP A 53 5.38 -7.69 -10.35
C ASP A 53 4.87 -6.26 -10.46
N LEU A 54 5.18 -5.43 -9.47
CA LEU A 54 4.78 -4.03 -9.40
C LEU A 54 6.00 -3.15 -9.12
N ILE A 55 5.94 -1.89 -9.55
CA ILE A 55 6.87 -0.84 -9.14
C ILE A 55 6.13 0.15 -8.25
N PHE A 56 6.74 0.45 -7.12
CA PHE A 56 6.24 1.38 -6.11
C PHE A 56 6.83 2.78 -6.30
N GLN A 57 6.03 3.80 -6.00
CA GLN A 57 6.50 5.15 -5.69
C GLN A 57 5.46 5.93 -4.89
N SER A 58 5.89 6.62 -3.84
CA SER A 58 5.08 7.65 -3.19
C SER A 58 5.09 8.92 -4.04
N ILE A 59 3.93 9.55 -4.22
CA ILE A 59 3.75 10.69 -5.12
C ILE A 59 3.20 11.90 -4.39
N ALA A 60 3.64 13.09 -4.81
CA ALA A 60 3.15 14.38 -4.33
C ALA A 60 2.13 14.99 -5.31
N GLY A 61 1.26 15.87 -4.81
CA GLY A 61 0.29 16.63 -5.60
C GLY A 61 0.87 17.81 -6.37
N SER A 62 2.19 17.96 -6.42
CA SER A 62 2.88 18.95 -7.23
C SER A 62 4.09 18.35 -7.93
N GLU A 63 4.43 18.89 -9.10
CA GLU A 63 5.64 18.47 -9.82
C GLU A 63 6.90 18.82 -9.03
N MET A 64 6.93 19.96 -8.35
CA MET A 64 8.07 20.37 -7.53
C MET A 64 8.28 19.40 -6.37
N GLY A 65 7.22 18.90 -5.73
CA GLY A 65 7.31 17.86 -4.70
C GLY A 65 7.90 16.57 -5.27
N ASN A 66 7.37 16.08 -6.38
CA ASN A 66 7.89 14.87 -7.02
C ASN A 66 9.37 15.03 -7.45
N MET A 67 9.75 16.18 -7.99
CA MET A 67 11.14 16.46 -8.37
C MET A 67 12.08 16.56 -7.15
N ALA A 68 11.60 17.08 -6.03
CA ALA A 68 12.36 17.09 -4.77
C ALA A 68 12.67 15.67 -4.27
N PHE A 69 11.78 14.72 -4.56
CA PHE A 69 11.99 13.29 -4.31
C PHE A 69 12.74 12.55 -5.43
N GLY A 70 13.28 13.26 -6.41
CA GLY A 70 14.17 12.69 -7.43
C GLY A 70 13.49 12.03 -8.61
N PHE A 71 12.21 12.28 -8.86
CA PHE A 71 11.49 11.75 -10.03
C PHE A 71 10.49 12.76 -10.61
N ASN A 72 10.02 12.49 -11.81
CA ASN A 72 8.97 13.23 -12.50
C ASN A 72 8.10 12.27 -13.32
N ALA A 73 7.11 12.79 -14.04
CA ALA A 73 6.21 11.98 -14.84
C ALA A 73 6.94 11.11 -15.89
N ALA A 74 8.02 11.64 -16.49
CA ALA A 74 8.80 10.86 -17.46
C ALA A 74 9.53 9.68 -16.81
N THR A 75 10.06 9.86 -15.60
CA THR A 75 10.66 8.79 -14.80
C THR A 75 9.64 7.69 -14.49
N ILE A 76 8.42 8.06 -14.11
CA ILE A 76 7.35 7.10 -13.81
C ILE A 76 6.94 6.33 -15.08
N GLU A 77 6.83 7.01 -16.22
CA GLU A 77 6.50 6.32 -17.48
C GLU A 77 7.63 5.36 -17.89
N GLU A 78 8.89 5.74 -17.74
CA GLU A 78 10.02 4.83 -17.98
C GLU A 78 9.96 3.60 -17.06
N ALA A 79 9.68 3.81 -15.76
CA ALA A 79 9.51 2.73 -14.80
C ALA A 79 8.37 1.79 -15.19
N ARG A 80 7.23 2.36 -15.59
CA ARG A 80 6.07 1.59 -16.06
C ARG A 80 6.42 0.75 -17.29
N GLN A 81 7.07 1.31 -18.28
CA GLN A 81 7.51 0.58 -19.48
C GLN A 81 8.51 -0.52 -19.15
N LEU A 82 9.42 -0.25 -18.23
CA LEU A 82 10.38 -1.24 -17.75
C LEU A 82 9.68 -2.41 -17.05
N ALA A 83 8.72 -2.15 -16.17
CA ALA A 83 7.94 -3.17 -15.51
C ALA A 83 7.15 -4.03 -16.52
N LEU A 84 6.52 -3.41 -17.51
CA LEU A 84 5.78 -4.12 -18.55
C LEU A 84 6.65 -4.99 -19.46
N THR A 85 7.91 -4.61 -19.68
CA THR A 85 8.79 -5.30 -20.63
C THR A 85 9.74 -6.28 -19.98
N LYS A 86 10.13 -6.05 -18.72
CA LYS A 86 11.14 -6.86 -18.00
C LYS A 86 10.65 -7.37 -16.64
N GLY A 87 9.54 -6.85 -16.13
CA GLY A 87 8.93 -7.33 -14.90
C GLY A 87 8.23 -8.67 -15.06
N THR A 88 7.72 -9.19 -13.96
CA THR A 88 7.03 -10.49 -13.87
C THR A 88 5.51 -10.35 -13.76
N ALA A 89 4.99 -9.14 -13.81
CA ALA A 89 3.55 -8.86 -13.72
C ALA A 89 2.73 -9.56 -14.80
N GLN A 90 1.56 -10.08 -14.43
CA GLN A 90 0.65 -10.77 -15.35
C GLN A 90 -0.43 -9.86 -15.94
N GLY A 91 -0.38 -8.56 -15.66
CA GLY A 91 -1.39 -7.58 -16.09
C GLY A 91 -0.76 -6.27 -16.55
N PRO A 92 -1.58 -5.39 -17.19
CA PRO A 92 -1.10 -4.12 -17.72
C PRO A 92 -0.90 -3.05 -16.66
N ASN A 93 -1.42 -3.24 -15.46
CA ASN A 93 -1.39 -2.28 -14.35
C ASN A 93 -0.25 -2.67 -13.41
N VAL A 94 0.88 -1.99 -13.52
CA VAL A 94 2.14 -2.35 -12.83
C VAL A 94 2.61 -1.31 -11.82
N MET A 95 1.92 -0.17 -11.73
CA MET A 95 2.29 0.90 -10.81
C MET A 95 1.51 0.81 -9.51
N TYR A 96 2.21 0.84 -8.39
CA TYR A 96 1.66 0.99 -7.05
C TYR A 96 2.10 2.35 -6.51
N PHE A 97 1.14 3.22 -6.22
CA PHE A 97 1.40 4.54 -5.68
C PHE A 97 0.93 4.65 -4.24
N GLU A 98 1.68 5.42 -3.45
CA GLU A 98 1.25 5.90 -2.15
C GLU A 98 1.10 7.41 -2.14
N THR A 99 0.08 7.85 -1.42
CA THR A 99 -0.30 9.25 -1.19
C THR A 99 -0.78 9.40 0.24
N GLY A 100 -1.42 10.51 0.59
CA GLY A 100 -2.13 10.67 1.85
C GLY A 100 -2.18 12.14 2.30
N GLN A 101 -3.33 12.57 2.79
CA GLN A 101 -3.48 13.93 3.31
C GLN A 101 -2.53 14.22 4.48
N GLY A 102 -2.21 13.22 5.29
CA GLY A 102 -1.24 13.31 6.37
C GLY A 102 0.20 13.02 5.95
N SER A 103 0.55 13.18 4.67
CA SER A 103 1.88 12.90 4.14
C SER A 103 2.71 14.16 3.97
N GLU A 104 4.01 14.10 4.33
CA GLU A 104 4.98 15.18 4.16
C GLU A 104 5.38 15.43 2.70
N LEU A 105 5.05 14.52 1.76
CA LEU A 105 5.48 14.63 0.37
C LEU A 105 5.09 15.95 -0.31
N SER A 106 4.03 16.60 0.16
CA SER A 106 3.62 17.91 -0.32
C SER A 106 4.14 19.08 0.54
N SER A 107 4.94 18.81 1.59
CA SER A 107 5.49 19.84 2.46
C SER A 107 6.38 20.81 1.66
N GLU A 108 6.25 22.11 1.96
CA GLU A 108 6.97 23.20 1.27
C GLU A 108 6.78 23.24 -0.27
N ALA A 109 6.08 22.28 -0.85
CA ALA A 109 5.77 22.20 -2.27
C ALA A 109 4.26 22.30 -2.57
N HIS A 110 3.45 22.68 -1.56
CA HIS A 110 1.99 22.76 -1.68
C HIS A 110 1.51 24.10 -2.27
N HIS A 111 2.37 25.12 -2.39
CA HIS A 111 2.03 26.43 -2.98
C HIS A 111 0.77 27.05 -2.39
N GLU A 112 0.66 27.05 -1.06
CA GLU A 112 -0.51 27.55 -0.31
C GLU A 112 -1.83 26.82 -0.64
N THR A 113 -1.74 25.64 -1.26
CA THR A 113 -2.90 24.79 -1.55
C THR A 113 -3.18 23.88 -0.34
N ASP A 114 -4.44 23.68 -0.02
CA ASP A 114 -4.84 22.79 1.07
C ASP A 114 -4.54 21.31 0.75
N GLN A 115 -4.44 20.51 1.80
CA GLN A 115 -4.06 19.10 1.71
C GLN A 115 -5.06 18.24 0.92
N VAL A 116 -6.35 18.55 0.98
CA VAL A 116 -7.38 17.81 0.23
C VAL A 116 -7.22 18.04 -1.27
N THR A 117 -6.96 19.28 -1.67
CA THR A 117 -6.69 19.62 -3.07
C THR A 117 -5.37 19.01 -3.56
N MET A 118 -4.33 18.99 -2.70
CA MET A 118 -3.07 18.35 -3.05
C MET A 118 -3.25 16.84 -3.25
N GLU A 119 -4.01 16.19 -2.38
CA GLU A 119 -4.32 14.76 -2.53
C GLU A 119 -5.12 14.46 -3.82
N ALA A 120 -6.11 15.29 -4.14
CA ALA A 120 -6.84 15.17 -5.40
C ALA A 120 -5.94 15.28 -6.63
N ARG A 121 -4.89 16.11 -6.57
CA ARG A 121 -3.86 16.22 -7.63
C ARG A 121 -3.02 14.94 -7.75
N CYS A 122 -2.68 14.30 -6.62
CA CYS A 122 -2.02 12.98 -6.63
C CYS A 122 -2.85 11.96 -7.42
N TYR A 123 -4.16 11.94 -7.25
CA TYR A 123 -5.05 11.04 -8.00
C TYR A 123 -5.10 11.37 -9.49
N GLY A 124 -5.08 12.65 -9.85
CA GLY A 124 -4.94 13.07 -11.24
C GLY A 124 -3.66 12.56 -11.89
N PHE A 125 -2.54 12.68 -11.17
CA PHE A 125 -1.25 12.15 -11.60
C PHE A 125 -1.27 10.62 -11.71
N ALA A 126 -1.68 9.92 -10.66
CA ALA A 126 -1.72 8.46 -10.63
C ALA A 126 -2.59 7.87 -11.77
N ARG A 127 -3.76 8.45 -12.00
CA ARG A 127 -4.69 8.00 -13.04
C ARG A 127 -4.08 7.97 -14.43
N HIS A 128 -3.17 8.90 -14.72
CA HIS A 128 -2.47 8.95 -16.02
C HIS A 128 -1.71 7.65 -16.32
N PHE A 129 -1.21 6.97 -15.30
CA PHE A 129 -0.42 5.74 -15.44
C PHE A 129 -1.24 4.46 -15.29
N SER A 130 -2.56 4.53 -15.16
CA SER A 130 -3.45 3.38 -14.98
C SER A 130 -2.92 2.44 -13.87
N PRO A 131 -2.86 2.89 -12.61
CA PRO A 131 -2.19 2.17 -11.55
C PRO A 131 -2.87 0.83 -11.23
N PHE A 132 -2.10 -0.10 -10.68
CA PHE A 132 -2.63 -1.30 -10.04
C PHE A 132 -3.41 -0.92 -8.79
N LEU A 133 -2.84 -0.01 -7.99
CA LEU A 133 -3.40 0.46 -6.74
C LEU A 133 -2.83 1.85 -6.40
N VAL A 134 -3.67 2.70 -5.82
CA VAL A 134 -3.23 3.85 -5.04
C VAL A 134 -3.62 3.61 -3.59
N ASN A 135 -2.65 3.64 -2.69
CA ASN A 135 -2.83 3.46 -1.27
C ASN A 135 -2.68 4.81 -0.56
N THR A 136 -3.71 5.27 0.13
CA THR A 136 -3.58 6.46 0.98
C THR A 136 -2.99 6.08 2.33
N VAL A 137 -1.86 6.68 2.69
CA VAL A 137 -1.19 6.56 3.99
C VAL A 137 -1.62 7.75 4.85
N VAL A 138 -2.75 7.59 5.53
CA VAL A 138 -3.58 8.71 6.00
C VAL A 138 -2.86 9.60 7.01
N GLY A 139 -2.31 9.04 8.07
CA GLY A 139 -1.74 9.78 9.20
C GLY A 139 -0.22 9.57 9.38
N PHE A 140 0.50 9.33 8.30
CA PHE A 140 1.88 8.88 8.32
C PHE A 140 2.87 9.88 8.94
N ILE A 141 2.70 11.20 8.72
CA ILE A 141 3.62 12.21 9.25
C ILE A 141 3.14 12.81 10.56
N GLY A 142 1.84 12.84 10.79
CA GLY A 142 1.30 13.17 12.11
C GLY A 142 0.70 14.57 12.24
N PRO A 143 0.85 15.19 13.42
CA PRO A 143 0.00 16.29 13.85
C PRO A 143 0.21 17.61 13.08
N GLU A 144 1.22 17.71 12.26
CA GLU A 144 1.44 18.87 11.38
C GLU A 144 0.36 18.99 10.32
N TYR A 145 -0.24 17.86 9.92
CA TYR A 145 -1.27 17.78 8.86
C TYR A 145 -2.62 17.34 9.38
N LEU A 146 -2.63 16.32 10.27
CA LEU A 146 -3.82 15.75 10.88
C LEU A 146 -3.60 15.68 12.38
N TYR A 147 -4.37 16.47 13.13
CA TYR A 147 -4.12 16.68 14.57
C TYR A 147 -4.66 15.57 15.45
N ASP A 148 -5.85 15.04 15.14
CA ASP A 148 -6.56 14.06 15.96
C ASP A 148 -7.25 12.95 15.13
N GLY A 149 -7.80 11.97 15.83
CA GLY A 149 -8.48 10.84 15.23
C GLY A 149 -9.66 11.20 14.34
N ARG A 150 -10.37 12.33 14.60
CA ARG A 150 -11.48 12.77 13.73
C ARG A 150 -10.96 13.23 12.39
N GLN A 151 -9.84 13.94 12.40
CA GLN A 151 -9.20 14.39 11.16
C GLN A 151 -8.64 13.20 10.38
N VAL A 152 -8.07 12.20 11.05
CA VAL A 152 -7.62 10.95 10.43
C VAL A 152 -8.79 10.23 9.74
N ASN A 153 -9.89 10.02 10.45
CA ASN A 153 -11.07 9.34 9.90
C ASN A 153 -11.67 10.11 8.72
N ARG A 154 -11.77 11.43 8.81
CA ARG A 154 -12.23 12.27 7.73
C ARG A 154 -11.32 12.19 6.52
N ALA A 155 -10.01 12.35 6.71
CA ALA A 155 -9.03 12.31 5.63
C ALA A 155 -9.05 10.97 4.89
N GLY A 156 -9.06 9.85 5.61
CA GLY A 156 -9.13 8.51 5.00
C GLY A 156 -10.38 8.30 4.16
N LEU A 157 -11.54 8.79 4.61
CA LEU A 157 -12.78 8.72 3.83
C LEU A 157 -12.74 9.66 2.62
N GLU A 158 -12.28 10.90 2.77
CA GLU A 158 -12.12 11.85 1.66
C GLU A 158 -11.21 11.29 0.57
N ASP A 159 -10.05 10.78 0.96
CA ASP A 159 -9.07 10.17 0.05
C ASP A 159 -9.67 8.99 -0.70
N HIS A 160 -10.31 8.09 0.03
CA HIS A 160 -10.98 6.93 -0.57
C HIS A 160 -12.04 7.35 -1.60
N PHE A 161 -12.93 8.26 -1.24
CA PHE A 161 -14.00 8.69 -2.13
C PHE A 161 -13.47 9.47 -3.33
N MET A 162 -12.51 10.37 -3.16
CA MET A 162 -11.88 11.11 -4.26
C MET A 162 -11.25 10.15 -5.29
N GLY A 163 -10.50 9.15 -4.80
CA GLY A 163 -9.89 8.15 -5.66
C GLY A 163 -10.92 7.28 -6.38
N LYS A 164 -11.92 6.77 -5.66
CA LYS A 164 -12.99 5.94 -6.24
C LYS A 164 -13.82 6.70 -7.28
N LEU A 165 -14.18 7.94 -7.01
CA LEU A 165 -14.91 8.80 -7.96
C LEU A 165 -14.05 9.14 -9.19
N SER A 166 -12.73 9.15 -9.04
CA SER A 166 -11.77 9.30 -10.15
C SER A 166 -11.53 8.01 -10.93
N GLY A 167 -12.16 6.89 -10.56
CA GLY A 167 -12.03 5.60 -11.22
C GLY A 167 -10.71 4.87 -10.90
N ILE A 168 -10.09 5.16 -9.76
CA ILE A 168 -8.82 4.57 -9.34
C ILE A 168 -9.08 3.40 -8.37
N PRO A 169 -8.36 2.28 -8.49
CA PRO A 169 -8.32 1.26 -7.45
C PRO A 169 -7.68 1.84 -6.18
N MET A 170 -8.46 1.95 -5.10
CA MET A 170 -8.04 2.55 -3.84
C MET A 170 -7.78 1.52 -2.77
N GLY A 171 -6.69 1.72 -2.04
CA GLY A 171 -6.39 1.10 -0.77
C GLY A 171 -6.15 2.13 0.32
N CYS A 172 -5.98 1.68 1.55
CA CYS A 172 -5.69 2.53 2.68
C CYS A 172 -4.69 1.88 3.63
N ASP A 173 -3.72 2.67 4.05
CA ASP A 173 -3.01 2.48 5.30
C ASP A 173 -3.72 3.34 6.36
N ALA A 174 -4.60 2.71 7.11
CA ALA A 174 -5.28 3.38 8.21
C ALA A 174 -4.28 3.52 9.37
N CYS A 175 -3.59 4.64 9.43
CA CYS A 175 -2.46 4.84 10.33
C CYS A 175 -2.46 6.23 10.99
N TYR A 176 -1.72 6.33 12.08
CA TYR A 176 -1.40 7.60 12.76
C TYR A 176 -0.03 7.50 13.42
N THR A 177 0.67 8.61 13.54
CA THR A 177 1.92 8.67 14.31
C THR A 177 1.63 8.80 15.82
N ASN A 178 2.47 8.19 16.66
CA ASN A 178 2.23 8.07 18.11
C ASN A 178 2.19 9.41 18.89
N HIS A 179 2.56 10.50 18.27
CA HIS A 179 2.46 11.84 18.87
C HIS A 179 1.19 12.63 18.47
N MET A 180 0.32 12.04 17.64
CA MET A 180 -1.02 12.57 17.37
C MET A 180 -1.99 12.30 18.52
N LYS A 181 -3.07 13.07 18.61
CA LYS A 181 -4.22 12.78 19.48
C LYS A 181 -5.13 11.72 18.84
N ALA A 182 -4.60 10.55 18.65
CA ALA A 182 -5.29 9.38 18.10
C ALA A 182 -4.89 8.14 18.91
N ASP A 183 -5.62 7.08 18.74
CA ASP A 183 -5.37 5.78 19.37
C ASP A 183 -5.74 4.64 18.43
N GLN A 184 -5.56 3.39 18.87
CA GLN A 184 -5.87 2.21 18.07
C GLN A 184 -7.36 2.16 17.67
N ASN A 185 -8.29 2.63 18.53
CA ASN A 185 -9.70 2.70 18.18
C ASN A 185 -9.95 3.60 16.96
N THR A 186 -9.14 4.66 16.77
CA THR A 186 -9.22 5.52 15.58
C THR A 186 -8.98 4.74 14.30
N ILE A 187 -8.00 3.83 14.30
CA ILE A 187 -7.69 2.99 13.14
C ILE A 187 -8.79 1.96 12.90
N GLU A 188 -9.28 1.33 13.97
CA GLU A 188 -10.36 0.36 13.91
C GLU A 188 -11.63 1.00 13.37
N ASP A 189 -12.03 2.16 13.88
CA ASP A 189 -13.18 2.94 13.39
C ASP A 189 -13.02 3.28 11.89
N LEU A 190 -11.86 3.80 11.49
CA LEU A 190 -11.59 4.15 10.10
C LEU A 190 -11.68 2.91 9.20
N SER A 191 -11.11 1.79 9.64
CA SER A 191 -11.11 0.55 8.87
C SER A 191 -12.52 -0.01 8.66
N VAL A 192 -13.39 0.08 9.67
CA VAL A 192 -14.81 -0.29 9.58
C VAL A 192 -15.53 0.64 8.60
N LEU A 193 -15.35 1.96 8.74
CA LEU A 193 -15.98 2.95 7.85
C LEU A 193 -15.55 2.78 6.40
N LEU A 194 -14.26 2.58 6.15
CA LEU A 194 -13.72 2.36 4.81
C LEU A 194 -14.21 1.04 4.21
N THR A 195 -14.28 -0.03 4.99
CA THR A 195 -14.83 -1.31 4.51
C THR A 195 -16.29 -1.17 4.12
N ALA A 196 -17.09 -0.47 4.93
CA ALA A 196 -18.48 -0.14 4.62
C ALA A 196 -18.61 0.73 3.36
N ALA A 197 -17.62 1.61 3.09
CA ALA A 197 -17.55 2.44 1.89
C ALA A 197 -17.00 1.70 0.66
N GLY A 198 -16.68 0.40 0.78
CA GLY A 198 -16.20 -0.43 -0.32
C GLY A 198 -14.70 -0.40 -0.56
N CYS A 199 -13.91 0.00 0.43
CA CYS A 199 -12.47 -0.22 0.42
C CYS A 199 -12.17 -1.73 0.49
N ASN A 200 -11.31 -2.22 -0.37
CA ASN A 200 -11.02 -3.65 -0.51
C ASN A 200 -9.53 -3.99 -0.38
N TYR A 201 -8.72 -3.04 0.05
CA TYR A 201 -7.32 -3.24 0.35
C TYR A 201 -6.94 -2.40 1.57
N PHE A 202 -6.35 -3.05 2.55
CA PHE A 202 -5.69 -2.40 3.67
C PHE A 202 -4.22 -2.81 3.70
N MET A 203 -3.34 -1.83 3.85
CA MET A 203 -1.97 -2.09 4.22
C MET A 203 -1.96 -2.61 5.65
N GLY A 204 -1.23 -3.67 5.91
CA GLY A 204 -1.23 -4.30 7.22
C GLY A 204 0.12 -4.90 7.58
N ILE A 205 0.35 -5.02 8.88
CA ILE A 205 1.53 -5.63 9.48
C ILE A 205 1.10 -6.73 10.46
N PRO A 206 2.03 -7.57 10.96
CA PRO A 206 1.67 -8.64 11.90
C PRO A 206 0.97 -8.17 13.19
N HIS A 207 1.33 -6.97 13.65
CA HIS A 207 0.74 -6.30 14.83
C HIS A 207 0.25 -4.91 14.44
N GLY A 208 -0.08 -4.04 15.37
CA GLY A 208 -0.47 -2.66 15.10
C GLY A 208 0.70 -1.67 15.08
N ASP A 209 1.85 -2.05 15.66
CA ASP A 209 3.01 -1.19 15.80
C ASP A 209 3.94 -1.30 14.58
N ASP A 210 4.13 -0.21 13.84
CA ASP A 210 5.16 -0.13 12.82
C ASP A 210 6.37 0.66 13.34
N VAL A 211 7.53 0.03 13.27
CA VAL A 211 8.77 0.60 13.80
C VAL A 211 9.46 1.57 12.84
N MET A 212 9.00 1.68 11.60
CA MET A 212 9.65 2.47 10.56
C MET A 212 9.68 3.95 10.92
N LEU A 213 8.56 4.54 11.32
CA LEU A 213 8.46 5.93 11.75
C LEU A 213 7.67 6.10 13.07
N ASN A 214 7.69 5.09 13.93
CA ASN A 214 6.98 5.14 15.20
C ASN A 214 5.49 5.48 15.02
N TYR A 215 4.80 4.76 14.16
CA TYR A 215 3.38 4.93 13.90
C TYR A 215 2.59 3.63 14.10
N GLN A 216 1.28 3.78 14.22
CA GLN A 216 0.32 2.68 14.35
C GLN A 216 -0.42 2.50 13.04
N THR A 217 -0.65 1.26 12.65
CA THR A 217 -1.42 0.89 11.46
C THR A 217 -2.28 -0.34 11.71
N THR A 218 -3.05 -0.77 10.71
CA THR A 218 -3.86 -2.00 10.77
C THR A 218 -2.99 -3.25 10.87
N GLY A 219 -3.33 -4.13 11.80
CA GLY A 219 -2.76 -5.48 11.89
C GLY A 219 -3.48 -6.47 10.96
N PHE A 220 -2.88 -7.62 10.73
CA PHE A 220 -3.50 -8.69 9.95
C PHE A 220 -4.78 -9.22 10.58
N HIS A 221 -4.87 -9.21 11.91
CA HIS A 221 -6.05 -9.64 12.66
C HIS A 221 -7.25 -8.73 12.43
N GLU A 222 -7.05 -7.42 12.31
CA GLU A 222 -8.13 -6.46 12.02
C GLU A 222 -8.70 -6.71 10.63
N THR A 223 -7.85 -6.94 9.64
CA THR A 223 -8.33 -7.27 8.28
C THR A 223 -9.13 -8.59 8.28
N ALA A 224 -8.73 -9.57 9.08
CA ALA A 224 -9.48 -10.82 9.25
C ALA A 224 -10.83 -10.55 9.92
N ALA A 225 -10.87 -9.76 11.00
CA ALA A 225 -12.09 -9.37 11.68
C ALA A 225 -13.06 -8.61 10.77
N LEU A 226 -12.57 -7.67 9.95
CA LEU A 226 -13.39 -6.95 8.97
C LEU A 226 -14.06 -7.89 7.97
N ARG A 227 -13.34 -8.91 7.48
CA ARG A 227 -13.93 -9.92 6.60
C ARG A 227 -15.07 -10.67 7.28
N GLU A 228 -14.91 -11.08 8.53
CA GLU A 228 -15.94 -11.72 9.32
C GLU A 228 -17.17 -10.81 9.52
N ILE A 229 -16.95 -9.56 9.96
CA ILE A 229 -18.00 -8.58 10.24
C ILE A 229 -18.85 -8.29 8.99
N PHE A 230 -18.22 -8.13 7.84
CA PHE A 230 -18.88 -7.74 6.60
C PHE A 230 -19.22 -8.92 5.67
N GLY A 231 -18.93 -10.16 6.07
CA GLY A 231 -19.16 -11.35 5.25
C GLY A 231 -18.33 -11.34 3.95
N LEU A 232 -17.10 -10.85 4.01
CA LEU A 232 -16.20 -10.72 2.87
C LEU A 232 -15.16 -11.84 2.85
N THR A 233 -14.67 -12.15 1.67
CA THR A 233 -13.55 -13.08 1.48
C THR A 233 -12.38 -12.38 0.79
N ALA A 234 -11.21 -12.99 0.85
CA ALA A 234 -10.10 -12.57 0.01
C ALA A 234 -10.44 -12.73 -1.49
N ILE A 235 -9.68 -12.08 -2.38
CA ILE A 235 -9.83 -12.31 -3.82
C ILE A 235 -9.75 -13.81 -4.13
N LYS A 236 -10.55 -14.26 -5.09
CA LYS A 236 -10.76 -15.69 -5.37
C LYS A 236 -9.48 -16.54 -5.47
N PRO A 237 -8.41 -16.14 -6.17
CA PRO A 237 -7.19 -16.95 -6.21
C PRO A 237 -6.55 -17.13 -4.83
N PHE A 238 -6.50 -16.05 -4.03
CA PHE A 238 -5.90 -16.09 -2.69
C PHE A 238 -6.81 -16.83 -1.69
N HIS A 239 -8.13 -16.65 -1.78
CA HIS A 239 -9.09 -17.42 -0.98
C HIS A 239 -8.95 -18.92 -1.22
N ASN A 240 -8.85 -19.34 -2.47
CA ASN A 240 -8.63 -20.75 -2.82
C ASN A 240 -7.31 -21.30 -2.25
N TRP A 241 -6.26 -20.46 -2.26
CA TRP A 241 -4.98 -20.83 -1.65
C TRP A 241 -5.09 -20.96 -0.13
N LEU A 242 -5.77 -20.01 0.55
CA LEU A 242 -6.02 -20.07 1.99
C LEU A 242 -6.80 -21.33 2.38
N MET A 243 -7.85 -21.71 1.60
CA MET A 243 -8.57 -22.97 1.79
C MET A 243 -7.67 -24.19 1.60
N LYS A 244 -6.86 -24.21 0.53
CA LYS A 244 -5.90 -25.29 0.26
C LYS A 244 -4.91 -25.48 1.41
N MET A 245 -4.49 -24.37 2.02
CA MET A 245 -3.59 -24.38 3.18
C MET A 245 -4.31 -24.70 4.50
N GLY A 246 -5.65 -24.72 4.49
CA GLY A 246 -6.46 -24.99 5.66
C GLY A 246 -6.56 -23.82 6.64
N TYR A 247 -6.26 -22.60 6.22
CA TYR A 247 -6.35 -21.40 7.05
C TYR A 247 -7.76 -20.82 7.14
N VAL A 248 -8.57 -21.03 6.11
CA VAL A 248 -9.98 -20.64 6.10
C VAL A 248 -10.85 -21.80 5.64
N ASP A 249 -12.13 -21.80 6.02
CA ASP A 249 -13.14 -22.70 5.51
C ASP A 249 -13.71 -22.21 4.16
N ASP A 250 -14.70 -22.89 3.62
CA ASP A 250 -15.37 -22.57 2.35
C ASP A 250 -16.13 -21.23 2.39
N ARG A 251 -16.46 -20.74 3.58
CA ARG A 251 -17.13 -19.47 3.82
C ARG A 251 -16.14 -18.31 4.08
N GLY A 252 -14.85 -18.64 4.22
CA GLY A 252 -13.80 -17.65 4.50
C GLY A 252 -13.56 -17.41 6.00
N HIS A 253 -14.21 -18.14 6.90
CA HIS A 253 -13.95 -18.06 8.33
C HIS A 253 -12.62 -18.70 8.70
N LEU A 254 -11.91 -18.07 9.64
CA LEU A 254 -10.63 -18.56 10.12
C LEU A 254 -10.79 -19.93 10.81
N THR A 255 -9.90 -20.85 10.49
CA THR A 255 -9.79 -22.13 11.17
C THR A 255 -8.84 -22.05 12.37
N ALA A 256 -8.78 -23.12 13.18
CA ALA A 256 -7.81 -23.23 14.27
C ALA A 256 -6.34 -23.24 13.78
N ARG A 257 -6.10 -23.46 12.49
CA ARG A 257 -4.78 -23.43 11.86
C ARG A 257 -4.35 -22.02 11.45
N ALA A 258 -5.28 -21.07 11.43
CA ALA A 258 -4.95 -19.70 11.06
C ALA A 258 -3.96 -19.10 12.07
N GLY A 259 -2.90 -18.48 11.56
CA GLY A 259 -1.82 -17.94 12.39
C GLY A 259 -0.71 -18.94 12.77
N ASP A 260 -0.89 -20.24 12.50
CA ASP A 260 0.18 -21.24 12.69
C ASP A 260 1.11 -21.30 11.47
N ALA A 261 2.22 -20.59 11.52
CA ALA A 261 3.22 -20.55 10.47
C ALA A 261 4.06 -21.87 10.38
N SER A 262 4.01 -22.74 11.39
CA SER A 262 4.80 -23.99 11.41
C SER A 262 4.53 -24.90 10.22
N THR A 263 3.39 -24.71 9.57
CA THR A 263 2.96 -25.49 8.40
C THR A 263 3.61 -25.05 7.08
N LEU A 264 4.38 -23.95 7.11
CA LEU A 264 5.09 -23.41 5.94
C LEU A 264 6.57 -23.82 5.89
N PHE A 265 7.09 -24.43 6.97
CA PHE A 265 8.51 -24.80 7.12
C PHE A 265 8.79 -26.30 7.12
#